data_45b697d257f669d7cce2f47bde40ef80
#
_entry.id   45b697d257f669d7cce2f47bde40ef80
#
_cell.length_a   1.000
_cell.length_b   1.000
_cell.length_c   1.000
_cell.angle_alpha   90.00
_cell.angle_beta   90.00
_cell.angle_gamma   90.00
#
_symmetry.space_group_name_H-M   'P 1'
#
loop_
_entity.id
_entity.type
_entity.pdbx_description
1 polymer ?
#
loop_
_entity_poly.entity_id
_entity_poly.type
_entity_poly.pdbx_seq_one_letter_code
_entity_poly.pdbx_strand_id
1 'polypeptide(L)'
;MLRGASLVKRSFGPKGTAVTNSSDQSPSVTTKAGTVVGLWRYPVKSMMGEELNAAEITERGLLGDRQFALVDAATGKVAGAKNPRKWGNFFDFRAAYVEPPEANATLPAVRLTLPNGTALTSESEKVNDVLSGALGRAVELTQARADQESSAEEYVPDIEELEHRDTVTEWELPAGTFYDLAIVHLLTTATLDRLRELYPAGRFEARRFRPNIVISTAERGFVENDWLGRTVTVGETVRLRITRPCPRCVMTTLAQGDLPKDPGILRTAAQKNAANVGVYADVISAGAIHRGDPVVLS
;
A
#
# COMPACT_ATOMS: atom_id res chain seq x y z
N MET A 1 -37.23 2.95 -11.24
CA MET A 1 -36.34 2.90 -12.41
C MET A 1 -34.91 2.93 -11.89
N LEU A 2 -34.29 1.77 -11.78
CA LEU A 2 -32.91 1.62 -11.33
C LEU A 2 -31.97 2.02 -12.50
N ARG A 3 -31.22 3.10 -12.35
CA ARG A 3 -30.16 3.46 -13.30
C ARG A 3 -29.00 2.50 -13.09
N GLY A 4 -28.71 1.69 -14.12
CA GLY A 4 -27.59 0.77 -14.12
C GLY A 4 -26.27 1.54 -14.01
N ALA A 5 -25.47 1.19 -13.01
CA ALA A 5 -24.11 1.70 -12.87
C ALA A 5 -23.28 1.12 -14.03
N SER A 6 -22.71 2.00 -14.85
CA SER A 6 -21.78 1.61 -15.92
C SER A 6 -20.45 1.21 -15.31
N LEU A 7 -20.06 -0.04 -15.48
CA LEU A 7 -18.74 -0.56 -15.06
C LEU A 7 -17.71 -0.18 -16.11
N VAL A 8 -16.72 0.63 -15.73
CA VAL A 8 -15.59 0.99 -16.61
C VAL A 8 -14.42 0.09 -16.30
N LYS A 9 -13.97 -0.73 -17.28
CA LYS A 9 -12.75 -1.55 -17.17
C LYS A 9 -11.52 -0.70 -17.53
N ARG A 10 -10.53 -0.66 -16.65
CA ARG A 10 -9.23 -0.05 -16.91
C ARG A 10 -8.18 -1.14 -17.10
N SER A 11 -7.50 -1.11 -18.24
CA SER A 11 -6.32 -1.94 -18.52
C SER A 11 -5.06 -1.06 -18.39
N PHE A 12 -4.16 -1.42 -17.49
CA PHE A 12 -2.83 -0.82 -17.36
C PHE A 12 -1.78 -1.77 -17.93
N GLY A 13 -1.65 -1.81 -19.28
CA GLY A 13 -0.55 -2.51 -19.91
C GLY A 13 0.70 -1.60 -20.04
N PRO A 14 1.92 -2.13 -19.89
CA PRO A 14 3.13 -1.36 -20.11
C PRO A 14 3.31 -1.09 -21.61
N LYS A 15 3.29 0.17 -22.03
CA LYS A 15 3.81 0.55 -23.36
C LYS A 15 5.34 0.55 -23.29
N GLY A 16 5.94 -0.55 -23.71
CA GLY A 16 7.38 -0.66 -23.89
C GLY A 16 7.85 0.18 -25.09
N THR A 17 8.61 1.22 -24.83
CA THR A 17 9.50 1.85 -25.80
C THR A 17 10.91 1.31 -25.55
N ALA A 18 11.47 0.64 -26.55
CA ALA A 18 12.86 0.19 -26.53
C ALA A 18 13.78 1.43 -26.54
N VAL A 19 14.56 1.59 -25.47
CA VAL A 19 15.62 2.60 -25.39
C VAL A 19 16.96 1.90 -25.63
N THR A 20 17.64 2.32 -26.67
CA THR A 20 19.01 1.92 -27.02
C THR A 20 19.99 2.39 -25.95
N ASN A 21 20.78 1.44 -25.43
CA ASN A 21 21.87 1.69 -24.47
C ASN A 21 22.98 2.51 -25.14
N SER A 22 23.20 3.72 -24.67
CA SER A 22 24.48 4.39 -24.71
C SER A 22 25.02 4.48 -23.29
N SER A 23 26.11 3.78 -23.03
CA SER A 23 26.84 3.80 -21.75
C SER A 23 27.62 5.11 -21.62
N ASP A 24 26.98 6.11 -21.06
CA ASP A 24 27.66 7.30 -20.51
C ASP A 24 27.60 7.21 -18.98
N GLN A 25 28.64 6.64 -18.37
CA GLN A 25 28.81 6.56 -16.93
C GLN A 25 29.48 7.84 -16.42
N SER A 26 28.70 8.91 -16.35
CA SER A 26 29.06 10.00 -15.45
C SER A 26 28.94 9.49 -13.99
N PRO A 27 29.87 9.82 -13.07
CA PRO A 27 29.77 9.40 -11.67
C PRO A 27 28.47 9.94 -11.08
N SER A 28 27.54 9.04 -10.71
CA SER A 28 26.28 9.43 -10.08
C SER A 28 26.60 10.11 -8.74
N VAL A 29 26.29 11.39 -8.61
CA VAL A 29 26.44 12.12 -7.36
C VAL A 29 25.46 11.50 -6.34
N THR A 30 26.04 10.77 -5.40
CA THR A 30 25.31 10.16 -4.30
C THR A 30 24.99 11.23 -3.25
N THR A 31 23.72 11.44 -2.94
CA THR A 31 23.28 12.43 -1.96
C THR A 31 22.56 11.72 -0.81
N LYS A 32 22.91 12.04 0.43
CA LYS A 32 22.15 11.56 1.59
C LYS A 32 20.73 12.10 1.50
N ALA A 33 19.74 11.21 1.36
CA ALA A 33 18.33 11.56 1.26
C ALA A 33 17.64 11.56 2.62
N GLY A 34 18.12 10.75 3.58
CA GLY A 34 17.47 10.70 4.89
C GLY A 34 17.84 9.49 5.73
N THR A 35 16.90 9.11 6.60
CA THR A 35 17.03 7.98 7.51
C THR A 35 15.67 7.26 7.62
N VAL A 36 15.66 5.94 7.68
CA VAL A 36 14.46 5.13 7.90
C VAL A 36 13.94 5.38 9.32
N VAL A 37 12.72 5.89 9.46
CA VAL A 37 12.08 6.14 10.76
C VAL A 37 10.87 5.25 11.04
N GLY A 38 10.38 4.54 10.04
CA GLY A 38 9.27 3.60 10.21
C GLY A 38 9.30 2.52 9.12
N LEU A 39 8.98 1.30 9.54
CA LEU A 39 8.82 0.15 8.66
C LEU A 39 7.46 -0.49 8.97
N TRP A 40 6.70 -0.83 7.91
CA TRP A 40 5.36 -1.37 8.04
C TRP A 40 5.15 -2.55 7.11
N ARG A 41 4.49 -3.57 7.63
CA ARG A 41 4.01 -4.73 6.87
C ARG A 41 2.51 -4.87 7.04
N TYR A 42 1.83 -5.24 5.97
CA TYR A 42 0.39 -5.44 5.92
C TYR A 42 0.09 -6.85 5.43
N PRO A 43 0.13 -7.88 6.29
CA PRO A 43 -0.02 -9.28 5.87
C PRO A 43 -1.28 -9.53 5.05
N VAL A 44 -2.39 -8.89 5.42
CA VAL A 44 -3.69 -9.00 4.73
C VAL A 44 -4.05 -7.69 4.05
N LYS A 45 -4.41 -7.75 2.77
CA LYS A 45 -4.89 -6.59 2.00
C LYS A 45 -6.02 -5.87 2.73
N SER A 46 -5.94 -4.55 2.80
CA SER A 46 -6.91 -3.62 3.41
C SER A 46 -7.05 -3.69 4.94
N MET A 47 -6.55 -4.69 5.65
CA MET A 47 -6.53 -4.69 7.12
C MET A 47 -5.42 -3.79 7.66
N MET A 48 -5.53 -3.36 8.91
CA MET A 48 -4.43 -2.71 9.64
C MET A 48 -3.27 -3.70 9.79
N GLY A 49 -2.05 -3.20 9.58
CA GLY A 49 -0.84 -4.00 9.62
C GLY A 49 -0.06 -3.88 10.93
N GLU A 50 1.22 -4.20 10.85
CA GLU A 50 2.19 -4.19 11.95
C GLU A 50 3.36 -3.26 11.66
N GLU A 51 3.83 -2.58 12.69
CA GLU A 51 5.06 -1.77 12.66
C GLU A 51 6.26 -2.64 13.02
N LEU A 52 7.36 -2.48 12.31
CA LEU A 52 8.54 -3.31 12.43
C LEU A 52 9.77 -2.49 12.80
N ASN A 53 10.75 -3.10 13.49
CA ASN A 53 12.08 -2.53 13.69
C ASN A 53 13.06 -2.93 12.59
N ALA A 54 12.83 -4.09 11.98
CA ALA A 54 13.61 -4.63 10.87
C ALA A 54 12.67 -5.33 9.88
N ALA A 55 13.05 -5.35 8.60
CA ALA A 55 12.32 -6.03 7.55
C ALA A 55 13.28 -6.59 6.51
N GLU A 56 12.90 -7.67 5.85
CA GLU A 56 13.59 -8.20 4.69
C GLU A 56 12.89 -7.74 3.42
N ILE A 57 13.65 -7.17 2.50
CA ILE A 57 13.22 -6.82 1.16
C ILE A 57 13.66 -7.95 0.22
N THR A 58 12.73 -8.51 -0.50
CA THR A 58 12.93 -9.53 -1.52
C THR A 58 12.66 -8.94 -2.91
N GLU A 59 12.94 -9.67 -3.97
CA GLU A 59 12.57 -9.28 -5.34
C GLU A 59 11.04 -9.02 -5.49
N ARG A 60 10.23 -9.58 -4.59
CA ARG A 60 8.77 -9.44 -4.57
C ARG A 60 8.28 -8.37 -3.58
N GLY A 61 9.16 -7.49 -3.09
CA GLY A 61 8.87 -6.46 -2.11
C GLY A 61 9.19 -6.87 -0.67
N LEU A 62 8.57 -6.22 0.31
CA LEU A 62 8.78 -6.51 1.72
C LEU A 62 8.20 -7.90 2.05
N LEU A 63 9.04 -8.76 2.63
CA LEU A 63 8.69 -10.15 2.91
C LEU A 63 7.44 -10.27 3.78
N GLY A 64 6.47 -11.04 3.30
CA GLY A 64 5.18 -11.22 3.98
C GLY A 64 4.16 -10.10 3.78
N ASP A 65 4.49 -9.04 3.04
CA ASP A 65 3.55 -7.95 2.80
C ASP A 65 2.48 -8.36 1.78
N ARG A 66 1.20 -8.13 2.10
CA ARG A 66 0.01 -8.41 1.24
C ARG A 66 -0.03 -9.83 0.64
N GLN A 67 0.42 -10.80 1.44
CA GLN A 67 0.40 -12.20 1.04
C GLN A 67 -1.00 -12.82 1.15
N PHE A 68 -1.90 -12.18 1.87
CA PHE A 68 -3.28 -12.63 2.05
C PHE A 68 -4.27 -11.53 1.64
N ALA A 69 -5.44 -11.98 1.19
CA ALA A 69 -6.61 -11.12 0.98
C ALA A 69 -7.89 -11.88 1.31
N LEU A 70 -8.97 -11.15 1.53
CA LEU A 70 -10.31 -11.71 1.53
C LEU A 70 -10.89 -11.68 0.13
N VAL A 71 -11.49 -12.77 -0.31
CA VAL A 71 -12.21 -12.89 -1.57
C VAL A 71 -13.70 -12.95 -1.27
N ASP A 72 -14.48 -12.10 -1.92
CA ASP A 72 -15.95 -12.11 -1.85
C ASP A 72 -16.48 -13.39 -2.51
N ALA A 73 -17.08 -14.27 -1.73
CA ALA A 73 -17.59 -15.57 -2.22
C ALA A 73 -18.69 -15.41 -3.30
N ALA A 74 -19.40 -14.27 -3.32
CA ALA A 74 -20.46 -14.04 -4.30
C ALA A 74 -19.93 -13.59 -5.66
N THR A 75 -18.75 -12.92 -5.72
CA THR A 75 -18.23 -12.31 -6.96
C THR A 75 -16.87 -12.83 -7.39
N GLY A 76 -16.14 -13.54 -6.52
CA GLY A 76 -14.77 -13.97 -6.73
C GLY A 76 -13.74 -12.81 -6.70
N LYS A 77 -14.19 -11.59 -6.43
CA LYS A 77 -13.31 -10.40 -6.39
C LYS A 77 -12.65 -10.24 -5.03
N VAL A 78 -11.48 -9.64 -5.03
CA VAL A 78 -10.78 -9.28 -3.80
C VAL A 78 -11.56 -8.18 -3.07
N ALA A 79 -11.96 -8.48 -1.84
CA ALA A 79 -12.64 -7.56 -0.95
C ALA A 79 -11.64 -6.56 -0.36
N GLY A 80 -12.04 -5.29 -0.24
CA GLY A 80 -11.12 -4.29 0.27
C GLY A 80 -11.75 -2.95 0.62
N ALA A 81 -11.08 -2.21 1.49
CA ALA A 81 -11.48 -0.89 1.94
C ALA A 81 -11.55 0.17 0.82
N LYS A 82 -11.10 -0.15 -0.39
CA LYS A 82 -11.27 0.71 -1.57
C LYS A 82 -12.71 0.84 -2.03
N ASN A 83 -13.59 -0.10 -1.68
CA ASN A 83 -15.03 0.05 -1.88
C ASN A 83 -15.76 0.10 -0.51
N PRO A 84 -15.69 1.24 0.21
CA PRO A 84 -16.25 1.35 1.55
C PRO A 84 -17.79 1.30 1.58
N ARG A 85 -18.45 1.45 0.44
CA ARG A 85 -19.90 1.25 0.31
C ARG A 85 -20.29 -0.21 0.51
N LYS A 86 -19.38 -1.12 0.17
CA LYS A 86 -19.54 -2.57 0.30
C LYS A 86 -18.78 -3.13 1.52
N TRP A 87 -17.61 -2.56 1.85
CA TRP A 87 -16.62 -3.08 2.80
C TRP A 87 -16.16 -2.00 3.80
N GLY A 88 -17.12 -1.33 4.47
CA GLY A 88 -16.87 -0.13 5.26
C GLY A 88 -15.96 -0.28 6.48
N ASN A 89 -15.76 -1.50 7.00
CA ASN A 89 -15.13 -1.75 8.31
C ASN A 89 -13.79 -2.51 8.25
N PHE A 90 -13.13 -2.60 7.10
CA PHE A 90 -11.87 -3.34 6.98
C PHE A 90 -10.75 -2.83 7.89
N PHE A 91 -10.71 -1.53 8.19
CA PHE A 91 -9.71 -0.94 9.07
C PHE A 91 -9.94 -1.19 10.56
N ASP A 92 -11.05 -1.80 10.92
CA ASP A 92 -11.30 -2.25 12.30
C ASP A 92 -10.63 -3.62 12.56
N PHE A 93 -10.19 -4.31 11.49
CA PHE A 93 -9.43 -5.56 11.58
C PHE A 93 -7.94 -5.30 11.56
N ARG A 94 -7.17 -6.11 12.32
CA ARG A 94 -5.71 -6.09 12.35
C ARG A 94 -5.16 -7.43 11.93
N ALA A 95 -4.02 -7.40 11.22
CA ALA A 95 -3.30 -8.59 10.81
C ALA A 95 -1.82 -8.44 11.14
N ALA A 96 -1.25 -9.46 11.78
CA ALA A 96 0.17 -9.56 12.07
C ALA A 96 0.60 -11.02 12.00
N TYR A 97 1.82 -11.30 11.58
CA TYR A 97 2.33 -12.67 11.64
C TYR A 97 2.51 -13.11 13.10
N VAL A 98 2.28 -14.40 13.37
CA VAL A 98 2.51 -14.98 14.72
C VAL A 98 4.01 -15.05 15.05
N GLU A 99 4.83 -15.23 14.02
CA GLU A 99 6.30 -15.24 14.04
C GLU A 99 6.81 -14.47 12.83
N PRO A 100 8.01 -13.87 12.87
CA PRO A 100 8.59 -13.21 11.71
C PRO A 100 8.72 -14.18 10.53
N PRO A 101 8.24 -13.84 9.31
CA PRO A 101 8.47 -14.67 8.14
C PRO A 101 9.96 -14.67 7.78
N GLU A 102 10.45 -15.81 7.32
CA GLU A 102 11.83 -16.02 6.86
C GLU A 102 11.86 -16.25 5.35
N ALA A 103 12.92 -15.77 4.69
CA ALA A 103 13.09 -15.99 3.25
C ALA A 103 13.23 -17.50 2.95
N ASN A 104 12.62 -17.92 1.85
CA ASN A 104 12.64 -19.30 1.36
C ASN A 104 11.98 -20.34 2.31
N ALA A 105 11.28 -19.89 3.35
CA ALA A 105 10.46 -20.72 4.22
C ALA A 105 8.97 -20.58 3.91
N THR A 106 8.17 -21.51 4.41
CA THR A 106 6.71 -21.37 4.43
C THR A 106 6.34 -20.19 5.32
N LEU A 107 5.44 -19.34 4.86
CA LEU A 107 4.97 -18.21 5.64
C LEU A 107 4.29 -18.68 6.92
N PRO A 108 4.62 -18.08 8.09
CA PRO A 108 3.92 -18.38 9.33
C PRO A 108 2.44 -18.00 9.25
N ALA A 109 1.65 -18.53 10.17
CA ALA A 109 0.27 -18.13 10.34
C ALA A 109 0.14 -16.62 10.62
N VAL A 110 -0.94 -16.03 10.13
CA VAL A 110 -1.30 -14.64 10.42
C VAL A 110 -2.34 -14.61 11.51
N ARG A 111 -2.08 -13.86 12.58
CA ARG A 111 -3.06 -13.53 13.61
C ARG A 111 -3.95 -12.42 13.09
N LEU A 112 -5.25 -12.69 13.10
CA LEU A 112 -6.31 -11.76 12.75
C LEU A 112 -7.03 -11.32 14.02
N THR A 113 -7.10 -10.01 14.25
CA THR A 113 -7.85 -9.44 15.39
C THR A 113 -9.05 -8.69 14.84
N LEU A 114 -10.23 -9.06 15.30
CA LEU A 114 -11.52 -8.51 14.89
C LEU A 114 -11.86 -7.24 15.71
N PRO A 115 -12.85 -6.45 15.25
CA PRO A 115 -13.29 -5.23 15.96
C PRO A 115 -13.71 -5.44 17.41
N ASN A 116 -14.26 -6.60 17.73
CA ASN A 116 -14.68 -6.98 19.09
C ASN A 116 -13.55 -7.53 19.98
N GLY A 117 -12.30 -7.52 19.50
CA GLY A 117 -11.13 -8.04 20.19
C GLY A 117 -10.91 -9.56 20.05
N THR A 118 -11.81 -10.29 19.41
CA THR A 118 -11.59 -11.71 19.12
C THR A 118 -10.36 -11.87 18.22
N ALA A 119 -9.48 -12.81 18.59
CA ALA A 119 -8.29 -13.14 17.80
C ALA A 119 -8.33 -14.60 17.35
N LEU A 120 -7.93 -14.84 16.10
CA LEU A 120 -7.77 -16.18 15.51
C LEU A 120 -6.59 -16.16 14.53
N THR A 121 -6.18 -17.32 14.04
CA THR A 121 -5.11 -17.44 13.04
C THR A 121 -5.67 -17.75 11.67
N SER A 122 -4.89 -17.48 10.63
CA SER A 122 -5.20 -17.83 9.24
C SER A 122 -5.40 -19.33 9.02
N GLU A 123 -4.89 -20.17 9.92
CA GLU A 123 -4.99 -21.64 9.86
C GLU A 123 -6.21 -22.19 10.60
N SER A 124 -6.99 -21.33 11.26
CA SER A 124 -8.21 -21.77 11.97
C SER A 124 -9.25 -22.30 10.98
N GLU A 125 -9.78 -23.48 11.21
CA GLU A 125 -10.87 -24.07 10.39
C GLU A 125 -12.10 -23.15 10.29
N LYS A 126 -12.31 -22.27 11.27
CA LYS A 126 -13.45 -21.37 11.33
C LYS A 126 -13.12 -19.95 10.83
N VAL A 127 -11.92 -19.73 10.24
CA VAL A 127 -11.48 -18.38 9.89
C VAL A 127 -12.47 -17.70 8.93
N ASN A 128 -12.94 -18.41 7.91
CA ASN A 128 -13.86 -17.86 6.91
C ASN A 128 -15.24 -17.54 7.51
N ASP A 129 -15.77 -18.43 8.36
CA ASP A 129 -17.07 -18.22 9.01
C ASP A 129 -17.04 -17.01 9.96
N VAL A 130 -15.96 -16.89 10.75
CA VAL A 130 -15.78 -15.79 11.71
C VAL A 130 -15.61 -14.46 11.00
N LEU A 131 -14.79 -14.41 9.94
CA LEU A 131 -14.61 -13.20 9.13
C LEU A 131 -15.88 -12.81 8.37
N SER A 132 -16.57 -13.80 7.80
CA SER A 132 -17.86 -13.57 7.11
C SER A 132 -18.91 -13.00 8.05
N GLY A 133 -19.01 -13.55 9.26
CA GLY A 133 -19.92 -13.05 10.29
C GLY A 133 -19.61 -11.62 10.72
N ALA A 134 -18.32 -11.29 10.92
CA ALA A 134 -17.88 -9.95 11.31
C ALA A 134 -18.04 -8.90 10.21
N LEU A 135 -17.91 -9.29 8.94
CA LEU A 135 -18.09 -8.42 7.76
C LEU A 135 -19.54 -8.35 7.27
N GLY A 136 -20.41 -9.27 7.73
CA GLY A 136 -21.78 -9.39 7.27
C GLY A 136 -21.91 -9.86 5.81
N ARG A 137 -20.86 -10.48 5.26
CA ARG A 137 -20.78 -11.00 3.89
C ARG A 137 -19.89 -12.23 3.84
N ALA A 138 -20.25 -13.21 3.02
CA ALA A 138 -19.45 -14.40 2.82
C ALA A 138 -18.11 -14.05 2.15
N VAL A 139 -17.01 -14.38 2.81
CA VAL A 139 -15.64 -14.14 2.33
C VAL A 139 -14.76 -15.35 2.61
N GLU A 140 -13.72 -15.52 1.79
CA GLU A 140 -12.67 -16.51 1.98
C GLU A 140 -11.31 -15.83 2.15
N LEU A 141 -10.58 -16.21 3.18
CA LEU A 141 -9.18 -15.79 3.35
C LEU A 141 -8.31 -16.60 2.41
N THR A 142 -7.67 -15.93 1.47
CA THR A 142 -6.86 -16.56 0.42
C THR A 142 -5.42 -16.07 0.49
N GLN A 143 -4.46 -16.99 0.37
CA GLN A 143 -3.06 -16.68 0.20
C GLN A 143 -2.73 -16.47 -1.28
N ALA A 144 -1.86 -15.52 -1.61
CA ALA A 144 -1.41 -15.25 -2.97
C ALA A 144 -0.66 -16.46 -3.56
N ARG A 145 -1.02 -16.85 -4.80
CA ARG A 145 -0.37 -17.93 -5.57
C ARG A 145 0.09 -17.36 -6.90
N ALA A 146 1.25 -17.82 -7.38
CA ALA A 146 1.91 -17.26 -8.56
C ALA A 146 1.06 -17.26 -9.84
N ASP A 147 0.15 -18.23 -9.97
CA ASP A 147 -0.76 -18.41 -11.11
C ASP A 147 -2.13 -17.76 -10.92
N GLN A 148 -2.35 -17.08 -9.80
CA GLN A 148 -3.65 -16.51 -9.47
C GLN A 148 -3.86 -15.17 -10.17
N GLU A 149 -4.90 -15.09 -10.98
CA GLU A 149 -5.47 -13.82 -11.44
C GLU A 149 -6.55 -13.37 -10.46
N SER A 150 -6.60 -12.08 -10.18
CA SER A 150 -7.59 -11.51 -9.28
C SER A 150 -7.92 -10.07 -9.66
N SER A 151 -9.14 -9.66 -9.38
CA SER A 151 -9.60 -8.28 -9.58
C SER A 151 -10.14 -7.68 -8.29
N ALA A 152 -10.21 -6.37 -8.25
CA ALA A 152 -10.75 -5.62 -7.13
C ALA A 152 -11.57 -4.43 -7.59
N GLU A 153 -12.42 -3.92 -6.70
CA GLU A 153 -13.25 -2.76 -6.94
C GLU A 153 -12.75 -1.55 -6.14
N GLU A 154 -12.84 -0.35 -6.73
CA GLU A 154 -12.55 0.92 -6.09
C GLU A 154 -13.69 1.89 -6.28
N TYR A 155 -14.17 2.45 -5.18
CA TYR A 155 -15.07 3.60 -5.21
C TYR A 155 -14.25 4.88 -5.30
N VAL A 156 -14.50 5.67 -6.33
CA VAL A 156 -13.91 6.99 -6.51
C VAL A 156 -14.86 8.02 -5.89
N PRO A 157 -14.46 8.72 -4.81
CA PRO A 157 -15.33 9.71 -4.17
C PRO A 157 -15.52 10.95 -5.04
N ASP A 158 -16.59 11.71 -4.77
CA ASP A 158 -16.86 12.98 -5.45
C ASP A 158 -15.91 14.08 -4.93
N ILE A 159 -14.70 14.11 -5.49
CA ILE A 159 -13.69 15.15 -5.28
C ILE A 159 -13.32 15.71 -6.64
N GLU A 160 -13.36 17.04 -6.79
CA GLU A 160 -13.30 17.76 -8.07
C GLU A 160 -12.09 17.39 -8.93
N GLU A 161 -10.94 17.15 -8.31
CA GLU A 161 -9.67 16.85 -8.99
C GLU A 161 -9.54 15.37 -9.41
N LEU A 162 -10.51 14.51 -9.06
CA LEU A 162 -10.46 13.09 -9.42
C LEU A 162 -11.26 12.81 -10.70
N GLU A 163 -10.71 11.92 -11.53
CA GLU A 163 -11.45 11.35 -12.66
C GLU A 163 -12.46 10.29 -12.20
N HIS A 164 -13.52 10.06 -12.97
CA HIS A 164 -14.56 9.06 -12.68
C HIS A 164 -15.23 9.18 -11.31
N ARG A 165 -15.48 10.41 -10.87
CA ARG A 165 -16.11 10.71 -9.57
C ARG A 165 -17.45 10.01 -9.39
N ASP A 166 -17.74 9.66 -8.13
CA ASP A 166 -18.97 9.00 -7.67
C ASP A 166 -19.29 7.68 -8.41
N THR A 167 -18.25 6.97 -8.85
CA THR A 167 -18.36 5.69 -9.53
C THR A 167 -17.56 4.59 -8.83
N VAL A 168 -17.90 3.34 -9.16
CA VAL A 168 -17.08 2.17 -8.80
C VAL A 168 -16.36 1.71 -10.06
N THR A 169 -15.03 1.64 -9.98
CA THR A 169 -14.17 1.10 -11.03
C THR A 169 -13.66 -0.27 -10.64
N GLU A 170 -13.32 -1.09 -11.63
CA GLU A 170 -12.72 -2.40 -11.44
C GLU A 170 -11.35 -2.43 -12.13
N TRP A 171 -10.39 -3.12 -11.51
CA TRP A 171 -9.07 -3.33 -12.10
C TRP A 171 -8.53 -4.72 -11.74
N GLU A 172 -7.64 -5.22 -12.58
CA GLU A 172 -6.89 -6.45 -12.35
C GLU A 172 -5.70 -6.16 -11.43
N LEU A 173 -5.49 -7.03 -10.43
CA LEU A 173 -4.29 -6.98 -9.60
C LEU A 173 -3.12 -7.64 -10.34
N PRO A 174 -1.87 -7.25 -10.06
CA PRO A 174 -0.72 -7.93 -10.63
C PRO A 174 -0.76 -9.42 -10.28
N ALA A 175 -0.57 -10.29 -11.28
CA ALA A 175 -0.69 -11.74 -11.13
C ALA A 175 0.15 -12.27 -9.96
N GLY A 176 -0.41 -13.18 -9.20
CA GLY A 176 0.25 -13.81 -8.05
C GLY A 176 0.48 -12.90 -6.86
N THR A 177 -0.20 -11.76 -6.77
CA THR A 177 -0.08 -10.80 -5.67
C THR A 177 -1.42 -10.19 -5.29
N PHE A 178 -1.45 -9.53 -4.11
CA PHE A 178 -2.56 -8.67 -3.72
C PHE A 178 -2.14 -7.19 -3.61
N TYR A 179 -1.02 -6.81 -4.23
CA TYR A 179 -0.67 -5.40 -4.41
C TYR A 179 -1.65 -4.69 -5.34
N ASP A 180 -1.76 -3.38 -5.19
CA ASP A 180 -2.59 -2.59 -6.10
C ASP A 180 -1.82 -2.21 -7.38
N LEU A 181 -0.64 -1.60 -7.21
CA LEU A 181 0.13 -1.04 -8.34
C LEU A 181 1.63 -1.35 -8.27
N ALA A 182 2.20 -1.56 -7.09
CA ALA A 182 3.63 -1.78 -6.90
C ALA A 182 3.93 -2.46 -5.58
N ILE A 183 5.14 -3.01 -5.48
CA ILE A 183 5.56 -3.93 -4.41
C ILE A 183 6.17 -3.23 -3.19
N VAL A 184 6.66 -1.97 -3.36
CA VAL A 184 7.20 -1.17 -2.24
C VAL A 184 6.67 0.24 -2.34
N HIS A 185 6.16 0.77 -1.23
CA HIS A 185 5.74 2.17 -1.08
C HIS A 185 6.64 2.88 -0.08
N LEU A 186 7.30 3.95 -0.53
CA LEU A 186 8.11 4.86 0.28
C LEU A 186 7.34 6.16 0.51
N LEU A 187 7.44 6.71 1.73
CA LEU A 187 6.83 7.97 2.12
C LEU A 187 7.81 8.77 2.96
N THR A 188 7.93 10.08 2.74
CA THR A 188 8.77 10.93 3.58
C THR A 188 8.00 11.63 4.68
N THR A 189 8.67 11.95 5.79
CA THR A 189 8.09 12.81 6.84
C THR A 189 7.84 14.21 6.32
N ALA A 190 8.68 14.71 5.38
CA ALA A 190 8.53 16.01 4.75
C ALA A 190 7.18 16.16 4.04
N THR A 191 6.75 15.14 3.30
CA THR A 191 5.43 15.11 2.66
C THR A 191 4.29 15.13 3.68
N LEU A 192 4.40 14.36 4.77
CA LEU A 192 3.41 14.38 5.85
C LEU A 192 3.32 15.75 6.51
N ASP A 193 4.46 16.39 6.80
CA ASP A 193 4.52 17.72 7.39
C ASP A 193 3.95 18.77 6.45
N ARG A 194 4.27 18.67 5.14
CA ARG A 194 3.69 19.58 4.15
C ARG A 194 2.18 19.47 4.07
N LEU A 195 1.63 18.27 4.11
CA LEU A 195 0.18 18.04 4.12
C LEU A 195 -0.48 18.62 5.40
N ARG A 196 0.18 18.49 6.56
CA ARG A 196 -0.27 19.11 7.84
C ARG A 196 -0.28 20.62 7.78
N GLU A 197 0.74 21.23 7.16
CA GLU A 197 0.77 22.69 6.93
C GLU A 197 -0.39 23.14 6.03
N LEU A 198 -0.70 22.37 4.97
CA LEU A 198 -1.74 22.71 4.01
C LEU A 198 -3.16 22.49 4.55
N TYR A 199 -3.35 21.56 5.46
CA TYR A 199 -4.62 21.28 6.14
C TYR A 199 -4.38 20.95 7.61
N PRO A 200 -4.21 21.96 8.49
CA PRO A 200 -3.84 21.76 9.91
C PRO A 200 -4.86 20.95 10.73
N ALA A 201 -6.14 20.94 10.34
CA ALA A 201 -7.17 20.13 11.01
C ALA A 201 -7.06 18.65 10.67
N GLY A 202 -6.38 18.30 9.58
CA GLY A 202 -6.23 16.91 9.10
C GLY A 202 -5.15 16.15 9.86
N ARG A 203 -5.48 14.94 10.31
CA ARG A 203 -4.50 14.03 10.93
C ARG A 203 -3.78 13.23 9.84
N PHE A 204 -2.69 13.80 9.28
CA PHE A 204 -1.84 13.15 8.28
C PHE A 204 -0.80 12.26 8.98
N GLU A 205 -1.20 11.05 9.30
CA GLU A 205 -0.33 10.02 9.87
C GLU A 205 0.05 8.98 8.80
N ALA A 206 1.27 8.44 8.88
CA ALA A 206 1.79 7.49 7.90
C ALA A 206 0.84 6.30 7.65
N ARG A 207 0.21 5.76 8.71
CA ARG A 207 -0.71 4.62 8.62
C ARG A 207 -1.90 4.84 7.69
N ARG A 208 -2.37 6.11 7.48
CA ARG A 208 -3.42 6.40 6.49
C ARG A 208 -3.00 6.05 5.07
N PHE A 209 -1.72 6.21 4.79
CA PHE A 209 -1.13 6.04 3.46
C PHE A 209 -0.53 4.66 3.26
N ARG A 210 -0.40 3.85 4.32
CA ARG A 210 0.06 2.46 4.28
C ARG A 210 1.42 2.28 3.57
N PRO A 211 2.45 3.09 3.89
CA PRO A 211 3.79 2.89 3.35
C PRO A 211 4.43 1.63 3.91
N ASN A 212 5.41 1.07 3.18
CA ASN A 212 6.32 0.06 3.72
C ASN A 212 7.50 0.71 4.44
N ILE A 213 8.01 1.81 3.89
CA ILE A 213 9.19 2.53 4.40
C ILE A 213 8.85 4.00 4.58
N VAL A 214 9.04 4.51 5.80
CA VAL A 214 8.94 5.94 6.12
C VAL A 214 10.33 6.50 6.33
N ILE A 215 10.66 7.58 5.61
CA ILE A 215 11.98 8.19 5.57
C ILE A 215 11.89 9.60 6.15
N SER A 216 12.72 9.90 7.15
CA SER A 216 12.92 11.26 7.63
C SER A 216 13.95 11.96 6.75
N THR A 217 13.62 13.14 6.24
CA THR A 217 14.47 13.96 5.37
C THR A 217 14.72 15.33 6.02
N ALA A 218 15.82 15.97 5.67
CA ALA A 218 16.10 17.35 6.09
C ALA A 218 15.36 18.40 5.23
N GLU A 219 14.97 17.99 4.02
CA GLU A 219 14.26 18.83 3.06
C GLU A 219 12.78 18.97 3.45
N ARG A 220 12.08 19.91 2.83
CA ARG A 220 10.66 20.18 3.08
C ARG A 220 9.85 20.04 1.79
N GLY A 221 8.56 19.73 1.93
CA GLY A 221 7.64 19.62 0.82
C GLY A 221 7.47 18.17 0.34
N PHE A 222 7.06 18.00 -0.90
CA PHE A 222 6.83 16.69 -1.53
C PHE A 222 8.14 16.15 -2.14
N VAL A 223 9.16 15.99 -1.32
CA VAL A 223 10.55 15.77 -1.74
C VAL A 223 10.76 14.48 -2.53
N GLU A 224 10.01 13.42 -2.22
CA GLU A 224 10.10 12.17 -2.95
C GLU A 224 9.58 12.24 -4.40
N ASN A 225 8.86 13.29 -4.78
CA ASN A 225 8.46 13.47 -6.18
C ASN A 225 9.68 13.65 -7.10
N ASP A 226 10.77 14.24 -6.60
CA ASP A 226 12.02 14.46 -7.34
C ASP A 226 12.90 13.20 -7.41
N TRP A 227 12.47 12.12 -6.77
CA TRP A 227 13.19 10.84 -6.79
C TRP A 227 12.79 9.93 -7.95
N LEU A 228 11.81 10.35 -8.76
CA LEU A 228 11.32 9.55 -9.89
C LEU A 228 12.46 9.24 -10.89
N GLY A 229 12.56 7.96 -11.25
CA GLY A 229 13.61 7.45 -12.14
C GLY A 229 14.97 7.25 -11.48
N ARG A 230 15.15 7.68 -10.21
CA ARG A 230 16.38 7.53 -9.46
C ARG A 230 16.42 6.21 -8.66
N THR A 231 17.60 5.87 -8.17
CA THR A 231 17.80 4.73 -7.27
C THR A 231 17.96 5.22 -5.85
N VAL A 232 17.19 4.63 -4.94
CA VAL A 232 17.33 4.81 -3.48
C VAL A 232 18.04 3.58 -2.92
N THR A 233 19.15 3.80 -2.22
CA THR A 233 19.83 2.77 -1.43
C THR A 233 19.41 2.93 0.04
N VAL A 234 18.94 1.86 0.66
CA VAL A 234 18.55 1.80 2.07
C VAL A 234 19.47 0.86 2.81
N GLY A 235 20.12 1.37 3.86
CA GLY A 235 21.18 0.63 4.56
C GLY A 235 22.37 0.36 3.64
N GLU A 236 22.92 -0.85 3.71
CA GLU A 236 24.11 -1.22 2.95
C GLU A 236 23.81 -1.89 1.60
N THR A 237 22.74 -2.67 1.51
CA THR A 237 22.53 -3.62 0.41
C THR A 237 21.27 -3.37 -0.41
N VAL A 238 20.19 -2.87 0.19
CA VAL A 238 18.91 -2.73 -0.48
C VAL A 238 18.93 -1.55 -1.45
N ARG A 239 18.60 -1.82 -2.70
CA ARG A 239 18.51 -0.82 -3.75
C ARG A 239 17.13 -0.87 -4.39
N LEU A 240 16.48 0.28 -4.45
CA LEU A 240 15.11 0.46 -4.93
C LEU A 240 15.10 1.46 -6.09
N ARG A 241 14.53 1.11 -7.23
CA ARG A 241 14.28 2.04 -8.34
C ARG A 241 12.94 2.70 -8.13
N ILE A 242 12.91 4.03 -7.99
CA ILE A 242 11.67 4.79 -7.89
C ILE A 242 11.02 4.85 -9.27
N THR A 243 9.82 4.31 -9.40
CA THR A 243 9.17 4.09 -10.71
C THR A 243 8.04 5.06 -11.00
N ARG A 244 7.26 5.43 -9.99
CA ARG A 244 6.10 6.32 -10.17
C ARG A 244 5.63 6.94 -8.85
N PRO A 245 4.85 8.04 -8.90
CA PRO A 245 4.14 8.55 -7.74
C PRO A 245 3.14 7.52 -7.20
N CYS A 246 2.80 7.62 -5.92
CA CYS A 246 1.78 6.78 -5.29
C CYS A 246 0.43 7.50 -5.26
N PRO A 247 -0.50 7.23 -6.21
CA PRO A 247 -1.82 7.83 -6.20
C PRO A 247 -2.65 7.32 -5.04
N ARG A 248 -3.37 8.21 -4.41
CA ARG A 248 -4.20 7.91 -3.23
C ARG A 248 -5.67 7.82 -3.60
N CYS A 249 -6.38 6.99 -2.87
CA CYS A 249 -7.78 6.70 -3.07
C CYS A 249 -8.59 6.94 -1.79
N VAL A 250 -9.87 6.63 -1.83
CA VAL A 250 -10.82 6.80 -0.73
C VAL A 250 -10.35 6.19 0.59
N MET A 251 -9.52 5.16 0.57
CA MET A 251 -9.01 4.50 1.79
C MET A 251 -8.35 5.47 2.76
N THR A 252 -7.67 6.52 2.26
CA THR A 252 -7.00 7.52 3.09
C THR A 252 -7.97 8.39 3.89
N THR A 253 -9.23 8.44 3.48
CA THR A 253 -10.28 9.24 4.13
C THR A 253 -11.02 8.47 5.23
N LEU A 254 -10.89 7.15 5.27
CA LEU A 254 -11.66 6.31 6.17
C LEU A 254 -11.18 6.43 7.62
N ALA A 255 -12.04 6.10 8.56
CA ALA A 255 -11.64 5.93 9.96
C ALA A 255 -10.65 4.76 10.08
N GLN A 256 -9.63 4.90 10.94
CA GLN A 256 -8.59 3.89 11.17
C GLN A 256 -8.16 3.93 12.64
N GLY A 257 -8.75 3.07 13.47
CA GLY A 257 -8.55 3.11 14.92
C GLY A 257 -8.99 4.46 15.49
N ASP A 258 -8.07 5.24 16.07
CA ASP A 258 -8.34 6.58 16.63
C ASP A 258 -8.34 7.72 15.58
N LEU A 259 -8.04 7.41 14.31
CA LEU A 259 -8.12 8.40 13.23
C LEU A 259 -9.57 8.52 12.74
N PRO A 260 -10.18 9.72 12.78
CA PRO A 260 -11.54 9.91 12.30
C PRO A 260 -11.63 9.78 10.77
N LYS A 261 -12.82 9.51 10.27
CA LYS A 261 -13.13 9.68 8.85
C LYS A 261 -12.97 11.15 8.46
N ASP A 262 -12.15 11.42 7.44
CA ASP A 262 -11.84 12.77 6.99
C ASP A 262 -11.60 12.84 5.47
N PRO A 263 -12.60 13.25 4.67
CA PRO A 263 -12.44 13.46 3.24
C PRO A 263 -11.43 14.55 2.87
N GLY A 264 -11.13 15.48 3.78
CA GLY A 264 -10.13 16.54 3.59
C GLY A 264 -8.72 15.99 3.35
N ILE A 265 -8.40 14.81 3.87
CA ILE A 265 -7.11 14.13 3.65
C ILE A 265 -6.86 13.91 2.15
N LEU A 266 -7.79 13.24 1.46
CA LEU A 266 -7.65 12.97 0.03
C LEU A 266 -7.82 14.24 -0.81
N ARG A 267 -8.76 15.12 -0.45
CA ARG A 267 -8.96 16.41 -1.15
C ARG A 267 -7.69 17.25 -1.11
N THR A 268 -7.01 17.36 0.03
CA THR A 268 -5.75 18.11 0.14
C THR A 268 -4.67 17.49 -0.75
N ALA A 269 -4.52 16.17 -0.74
CA ALA A 269 -3.56 15.49 -1.62
C ALA A 269 -3.91 15.71 -3.10
N ALA A 270 -5.19 15.64 -3.49
CA ALA A 270 -5.64 15.86 -4.86
C ALA A 270 -5.31 17.28 -5.33
N GLN A 271 -5.68 18.29 -4.56
CA GLN A 271 -5.47 19.70 -4.92
C GLN A 271 -4.00 20.14 -4.92
N LYS A 272 -3.17 19.52 -4.07
CA LYS A 272 -1.81 20.03 -3.81
C LYS A 272 -0.70 19.16 -4.37
N ASN A 273 -0.99 17.91 -4.72
CA ASN A 273 0.00 16.98 -5.26
C ASN A 273 -0.64 15.93 -6.19
N ALA A 274 -1.62 16.32 -7.00
CA ALA A 274 -2.30 15.44 -7.97
C ALA A 274 -2.74 14.08 -7.37
N ALA A 275 -3.28 14.10 -6.16
CA ALA A 275 -3.65 12.94 -5.35
C ALA A 275 -2.50 11.99 -4.99
N ASN A 276 -1.24 12.37 -5.13
CA ASN A 276 -0.09 11.52 -4.80
C ASN A 276 0.41 11.79 -3.38
N VAL A 277 0.74 10.72 -2.64
CA VAL A 277 1.42 10.77 -1.33
C VAL A 277 2.39 9.61 -1.25
N GLY A 278 3.68 9.91 -1.33
CA GLY A 278 4.75 8.93 -1.46
C GLY A 278 5.01 8.49 -2.89
N VAL A 279 5.92 7.55 -3.04
CA VAL A 279 6.34 6.98 -4.32
C VAL A 279 6.41 5.46 -4.27
N TYR A 280 6.24 4.84 -5.41
CA TYR A 280 6.42 3.41 -5.60
C TYR A 280 7.80 3.07 -6.12
N ALA A 281 8.27 1.90 -5.74
CA ALA A 281 9.58 1.40 -6.15
C ALA A 281 9.55 -0.08 -6.53
N ASP A 282 10.44 -0.43 -7.45
CA ASP A 282 10.82 -1.79 -7.79
C ASP A 282 12.14 -2.13 -7.10
N VAL A 283 12.34 -3.40 -6.75
CA VAL A 283 13.54 -3.87 -6.08
C VAL A 283 14.62 -4.18 -7.10
N ILE A 284 15.79 -3.52 -6.97
CA ILE A 284 16.99 -3.82 -7.75
C ILE A 284 17.88 -4.82 -6.99
N SER A 285 18.03 -4.62 -5.68
CA SER A 285 18.83 -5.46 -4.81
C SER A 285 18.10 -5.72 -3.51
N ALA A 286 17.96 -6.99 -3.16
CA ALA A 286 17.32 -7.47 -1.95
C ALA A 286 18.25 -7.36 -0.72
N GLY A 287 17.70 -7.51 0.48
CA GLY A 287 18.44 -7.52 1.73
C GLY A 287 17.62 -7.06 2.92
N ALA A 288 18.25 -7.02 4.08
CA ALA A 288 17.63 -6.55 5.32
C ALA A 288 17.74 -5.02 5.46
N ILE A 289 16.69 -4.42 6.00
CA ILE A 289 16.64 -3.00 6.38
C ILE A 289 16.16 -2.83 7.80
N HIS A 290 16.61 -1.77 8.47
CA HIS A 290 16.29 -1.48 9.85
C HIS A 290 15.85 -0.03 10.04
N ARG A 291 15.09 0.23 11.07
CA ARG A 291 14.89 1.61 11.54
C ARG A 291 16.24 2.19 11.94
N GLY A 292 16.51 3.40 11.50
CA GLY A 292 17.81 4.06 11.68
C GLY A 292 18.74 3.94 10.47
N ASP A 293 18.47 3.06 9.52
CA ASP A 293 19.32 2.89 8.34
C ASP A 293 19.38 4.20 7.53
N PRO A 294 20.59 4.54 7.02
CA PRO A 294 20.76 5.66 6.12
C PRO A 294 20.08 5.40 4.78
N VAL A 295 19.54 6.47 4.19
CA VAL A 295 18.96 6.46 2.86
C VAL A 295 19.76 7.38 1.96
N VAL A 296 20.20 6.85 0.81
CA VAL A 296 21.05 7.55 -0.15
C VAL A 296 20.39 7.51 -1.53
N LEU A 297 20.44 8.64 -2.23
CA LEU A 297 19.84 8.82 -3.56
C LEU A 297 20.95 8.92 -4.61
N SER A 298 20.82 8.14 -5.72
CA SER A 298 21.76 8.11 -6.83
C SER A 298 21.04 8.14 -8.19
#